data_a1970a47eb778f1305b2324600e9f511
#
_entry.id   a1970a47eb778f1305b2324600e9f511
#
_cell.length_a   1.000
_cell.length_b   1.000
_cell.length_c   1.000
_cell.angle_alpha   90.00
_cell.angle_beta   90.00
_cell.angle_gamma   90.00
#
_symmetry.space_group_name_H-M   'P 1'
#
loop_
_entity.id
_entity.type
_entity.pdbx_description
1 polymer ?
#
loop_
_entity_poly.entity_id
_entity_poly.type
_entity_poly.pdbx_seq_one_letter_code
_entity_poly.pdbx_strand_id
1 'polypeptide(L)'
;MKNSQDIRSGFKAQRYSAPALNIARCTLNVTRVLFIILVCLSATTLVYGQEEEGGEIESVEIEIVKVKQITMPKANRNFEKVPPRPADPLAPSMTYDFKSIDFAAPDYKPVVKPLRLKDETLSKIYGNYVSAGFGNYNSPFLRGSITSKRNAEKFYGVDFLHHSYGKGPVDGEYSGMGYSKLNGYLQGMGPKVTADLGLTYENMFNHYYGYPAPKPESADDIRQSYNILGLNAGFTNTKTSDFNFKVSGDFSYLDDRFEASESEAGLHFNSRYEVNKTQAFILKSDYILVARKDTKVEAKPRHLFRVNPAYEFTILDRFRLSAGLNAVVENDSVGKDKAAHIYPDAWIHTELAKTVDAYAGITGDYEKVSLHTLARENQWLNSNVGIFHTNKSFEFRGGVQGKVARKFSFHVGASVINYKHLYFFVNDPLDRSRFDVVYDNAVRLNLFGELGVVHGDKVNISLRGDSYNYSMDKLDHPWQRPSYKVGFYSSYKIVDKVLLTVNMISQGGAKAYDNEADKVVTLKSAMSLDAKVRYFISKPLSVYVEGNNLLNNKYPIYQFYQARGLQISAGVSWSF
;
A
#
# COMPACT_ATOMS: atom_id res chain seq x y z
N MET A 1 38.00 -25.15 39.80
CA MET A 1 39.14 -24.20 39.91
C MET A 1 39.77 -24.02 38.56
N LYS A 2 39.83 -22.79 38.06
CA LYS A 2 40.56 -22.29 36.86
C LYS A 2 40.17 -23.00 35.54
N ASN A 3 39.69 -22.42 34.46
CA ASN A 3 39.70 -21.10 33.87
C ASN A 3 38.57 -21.06 32.83
N SER A 4 37.63 -20.16 32.96
CA SER A 4 36.71 -19.77 31.88
C SER A 4 36.62 -18.24 31.84
N GLN A 5 37.71 -17.63 31.46
CA GLN A 5 37.80 -16.22 31.05
C GLN A 5 38.96 -16.17 30.06
N ASP A 6 38.61 -16.01 28.78
CA ASP A 6 39.42 -15.39 27.72
C ASP A 6 39.00 -15.90 26.35
N ILE A 7 37.80 -15.55 25.90
CA ILE A 7 37.46 -15.39 24.49
C ILE A 7 36.58 -14.14 24.35
N ARG A 8 37.12 -13.00 24.75
CA ARG A 8 36.56 -11.67 24.47
C ARG A 8 37.69 -10.65 24.28
N SER A 9 38.51 -10.82 23.28
CA SER A 9 39.42 -9.73 22.86
C SER A 9 40.00 -10.02 21.48
N GLY A 10 39.23 -9.77 20.44
CA GLY A 10 39.66 -9.84 19.06
C GLY A 10 39.18 -8.67 18.21
N PHE A 11 38.46 -7.71 18.76
CA PHE A 11 38.20 -6.46 18.07
C PHE A 11 39.25 -5.43 18.46
N LYS A 12 40.31 -5.31 17.65
CA LYS A 12 41.24 -4.19 17.70
C LYS A 12 40.45 -2.92 17.36
N ALA A 13 40.19 -2.11 18.38
CA ALA A 13 39.73 -0.74 18.21
C ALA A 13 40.82 0.07 17.51
N GLN A 14 40.79 0.20 16.22
CA GLN A 14 41.49 1.24 15.50
C GLN A 14 40.80 2.57 15.81
N ARG A 15 41.44 3.40 16.57
CA ARG A 15 41.07 4.81 16.77
C ARG A 15 41.19 5.52 15.43
N TYR A 16 40.05 5.79 14.80
CA TYR A 16 39.95 6.75 13.70
C TYR A 16 39.39 8.06 14.25
N SER A 17 40.11 9.13 13.94
CA SER A 17 39.78 10.52 14.22
C SER A 17 38.41 10.89 13.63
N ALA A 18 37.66 11.71 14.35
CA ALA A 18 36.30 12.15 14.07
C ALA A 18 36.05 12.59 12.62
N PRO A 19 34.95 12.16 12.00
CA PRO A 19 34.60 12.59 10.66
C PRO A 19 33.79 13.90 10.69
N ALA A 20 34.44 15.02 10.92
CA ALA A 20 33.85 16.34 10.63
C ALA A 20 33.53 16.53 9.15
N LEU A 21 34.03 15.64 8.27
CA LEU A 21 33.89 15.73 6.82
C LEU A 21 32.55 15.15 6.29
N ASN A 22 31.88 14.27 7.05
CA ASN A 22 30.66 13.63 6.58
C ASN A 22 29.39 14.49 6.80
N ILE A 23 29.39 15.34 7.82
CA ILE A 23 28.27 16.28 8.04
C ILE A 23 28.26 17.35 6.93
N ALA A 24 29.42 17.83 6.50
CA ALA A 24 29.53 18.80 5.40
C ALA A 24 29.09 18.20 4.03
N ARG A 25 29.32 16.92 3.78
CA ARG A 25 28.85 16.26 2.55
C ARG A 25 27.34 16.00 2.58
N CYS A 26 26.77 15.68 3.72
CA CYS A 26 25.33 15.49 3.88
C CYS A 26 24.57 16.81 3.77
N THR A 27 25.08 17.89 4.37
CA THR A 27 24.51 19.25 4.26
C THR A 27 24.64 19.79 2.84
N LEU A 28 25.73 19.50 2.12
CA LEU A 28 25.90 19.91 0.73
C LEU A 28 24.91 19.22 -0.24
N ASN A 29 24.55 17.97 0.03
CA ASN A 29 23.53 17.25 -0.74
C ASN A 29 22.11 17.72 -0.41
N VAL A 30 21.82 18.00 0.84
CA VAL A 30 20.52 18.55 1.28
C VAL A 30 20.30 19.96 0.72
N THR A 31 21.33 20.81 0.73
CA THR A 31 21.25 22.15 0.11
C THR A 31 21.09 22.07 -1.41
N ARG A 32 21.71 21.12 -2.09
CA ARG A 32 21.49 20.90 -3.52
C ARG A 32 20.07 20.41 -3.83
N VAL A 33 19.52 19.51 -3.04
CA VAL A 33 18.15 19.03 -3.19
C VAL A 33 17.14 20.13 -2.88
N LEU A 34 17.35 20.92 -1.82
CA LEU A 34 16.56 22.11 -1.51
C LEU A 34 16.63 23.15 -2.62
N PHE A 35 17.81 23.35 -3.22
CA PHE A 35 17.99 24.27 -4.34
C PHE A 35 17.27 23.78 -5.60
N ILE A 36 17.28 22.48 -5.88
CA ILE A 36 16.53 21.89 -7.01
C ILE A 36 15.01 22.03 -6.77
N ILE A 37 14.54 21.79 -5.56
CA ILE A 37 13.11 21.99 -5.18
C ILE A 37 12.73 23.48 -5.31
N LEU A 38 13.61 24.40 -4.90
CA LEU A 38 13.39 25.83 -5.04
C LEU A 38 13.39 26.29 -6.50
N VAL A 39 14.25 25.71 -7.34
CA VAL A 39 14.30 25.96 -8.80
C VAL A 39 13.07 25.38 -9.48
N CYS A 40 12.58 24.21 -9.08
CA CYS A 40 11.33 23.66 -9.59
C CYS A 40 10.11 24.51 -9.18
N LEU A 41 10.10 25.06 -7.96
CA LEU A 41 9.06 25.99 -7.50
C LEU A 41 9.11 27.35 -8.23
N SER A 42 10.30 27.84 -8.61
CA SER A 42 10.44 29.09 -9.37
C SER A 42 10.11 28.93 -10.86
N ALA A 43 10.24 27.72 -11.42
CA ALA A 43 9.85 27.43 -12.81
C ALA A 43 8.32 27.47 -13.02
N THR A 44 7.52 27.34 -11.96
CA THR A 44 6.04 27.42 -12.05
C THR A 44 5.51 28.86 -12.17
N THR A 45 6.34 29.88 -11.96
CA THR A 45 5.93 31.29 -12.10
C THR A 45 6.00 31.83 -13.54
N LEU A 46 6.52 31.03 -14.49
CA LEU A 46 6.66 31.43 -15.90
C LEU A 46 5.53 30.95 -16.84
N VAL A 47 4.48 30.29 -16.28
CA VAL A 47 3.31 29.87 -17.07
C VAL A 47 2.07 30.66 -16.62
N TYR A 48 2.17 31.99 -16.63
CA TYR A 48 0.99 32.87 -16.61
C TYR A 48 0.90 33.60 -17.92
N GLY A 49 -0.02 33.16 -18.75
CA GLY A 49 -0.38 33.87 -19.99
C GLY A 49 -1.47 33.14 -20.74
N GLN A 50 -2.70 33.28 -20.31
CA GLN A 50 -3.89 33.62 -21.10
C GLN A 50 -5.15 33.57 -20.22
N GLU A 51 -5.70 34.72 -19.96
CA GLU A 51 -7.03 34.93 -19.43
C GLU A 51 -8.07 34.59 -20.51
N GLU A 52 -9.07 33.80 -20.18
CA GLU A 52 -10.40 33.85 -20.80
C GLU A 52 -11.44 34.04 -19.72
N GLU A 53 -12.24 35.09 -19.91
CA GLU A 53 -13.30 35.53 -19.02
C GLU A 53 -14.49 34.56 -18.92
N GLY A 54 -15.06 34.50 -17.75
CA GLY A 54 -16.52 34.54 -17.55
C GLY A 54 -17.22 33.22 -17.35
N GLY A 55 -17.73 33.02 -16.15
CA GLY A 55 -18.83 32.13 -15.86
C GLY A 55 -18.84 31.56 -14.43
N GLU A 56 -19.48 32.28 -13.55
CA GLU A 56 -19.91 31.80 -12.22
C GLU A 56 -20.78 30.55 -12.36
N ILE A 57 -20.41 29.43 -11.75
CA ILE A 57 -21.26 28.26 -11.65
C ILE A 57 -21.32 27.82 -10.19
N GLU A 58 -22.52 27.89 -9.64
CA GLU A 58 -22.92 27.40 -8.32
C GLU A 58 -22.53 25.92 -8.10
N SER A 59 -22.24 25.62 -6.84
CA SER A 59 -21.95 24.29 -6.36
C SER A 59 -23.09 23.31 -6.63
N VAL A 60 -22.86 22.30 -7.45
CA VAL A 60 -23.78 21.19 -7.66
C VAL A 60 -23.20 19.93 -7.03
N GLU A 61 -23.94 19.33 -6.14
CA GLU A 61 -23.77 17.99 -5.60
C GLU A 61 -23.67 16.99 -6.75
N ILE A 62 -22.56 16.23 -6.83
CA ILE A 62 -22.38 15.26 -7.91
C ILE A 62 -22.99 13.92 -7.49
N GLU A 63 -24.23 13.74 -7.86
CA GLU A 63 -24.81 12.42 -8.02
C GLU A 63 -24.15 11.74 -9.25
N ILE A 64 -23.56 10.56 -9.08
CA ILE A 64 -22.96 9.82 -10.20
C ILE A 64 -24.09 9.23 -11.06
N VAL A 65 -24.57 9.99 -12.01
CA VAL A 65 -25.45 9.51 -13.07
C VAL A 65 -24.60 9.08 -14.26
N LYS A 66 -24.67 7.80 -14.59
CA LYS A 66 -24.02 7.22 -15.77
C LYS A 66 -24.72 7.71 -17.04
N VAL A 67 -24.22 8.80 -17.62
CA VAL A 67 -24.76 9.33 -18.87
C VAL A 67 -24.27 8.48 -20.04
N LYS A 68 -25.17 7.68 -20.61
CA LYS A 68 -24.97 7.03 -21.89
C LYS A 68 -25.09 8.08 -22.99
N GLN A 69 -23.98 8.54 -23.55
CA GLN A 69 -23.98 9.42 -24.71
C GLN A 69 -24.55 8.66 -25.91
N ILE A 70 -25.77 9.03 -26.31
CA ILE A 70 -26.33 8.62 -27.59
C ILE A 70 -25.77 9.62 -28.64
N THR A 71 -24.82 9.20 -29.44
CA THR A 71 -24.36 9.97 -30.59
C THR A 71 -25.40 9.83 -31.69
N MET A 72 -26.14 10.87 -31.94
CA MET A 72 -26.97 10.96 -33.16
C MET A 72 -26.04 11.11 -34.39
N PRO A 73 -26.33 10.40 -35.50
CA PRO A 73 -25.56 10.58 -36.73
C PRO A 73 -25.74 12.02 -37.23
N LYS A 74 -24.67 12.66 -37.63
CA LYS A 74 -24.70 13.99 -38.24
C LYS A 74 -25.49 13.91 -39.53
N ALA A 75 -26.64 14.61 -39.58
CA ALA A 75 -27.35 14.84 -40.84
C ALA A 75 -26.50 15.75 -41.73
N ASN A 76 -26.11 15.25 -42.89
CA ASN A 76 -25.49 16.09 -43.92
C ASN A 76 -26.51 17.10 -44.44
N ARG A 77 -26.30 18.37 -44.14
CA ARG A 77 -27.03 19.47 -44.76
C ARG A 77 -26.31 19.82 -46.07
N ASN A 78 -26.73 19.21 -47.17
CA ASN A 78 -26.38 19.68 -48.49
C ASN A 78 -27.31 20.84 -48.83
N PHE A 79 -26.78 22.07 -48.76
CA PHE A 79 -27.44 23.25 -49.32
C PHE A 79 -27.05 23.31 -50.79
N GLU A 80 -27.87 22.77 -51.69
CA GLU A 80 -27.78 23.13 -53.11
C GLU A 80 -28.37 24.51 -53.27
N LYS A 81 -27.58 25.44 -53.81
CA LYS A 81 -28.07 26.71 -54.27
C LYS A 81 -28.95 26.47 -55.52
N VAL A 82 -30.25 26.56 -55.33
CA VAL A 82 -31.21 26.59 -56.46
C VAL A 82 -31.06 27.94 -57.13
N PRO A 83 -30.76 28.02 -58.42
CA PRO A 83 -30.72 29.30 -59.15
C PRO A 83 -32.10 29.98 -59.16
N PRO A 84 -32.17 31.31 -59.15
CA PRO A 84 -33.44 32.02 -59.12
C PRO A 84 -34.24 31.70 -60.38
N ARG A 85 -35.52 31.37 -60.20
CA ARG A 85 -36.46 31.17 -61.29
C ARG A 85 -36.66 32.46 -62.08
N PRO A 86 -36.78 32.38 -63.41
CA PRO A 86 -37.19 33.53 -64.21
C PRO A 86 -38.60 33.96 -63.79
N ALA A 87 -38.84 35.28 -63.84
CA ALA A 87 -40.15 35.85 -63.48
C ALA A 87 -41.27 35.29 -64.38
N ASP A 88 -42.29 34.72 -63.74
CA ASP A 88 -43.48 34.26 -64.44
C ASP A 88 -44.24 35.42 -65.09
N PRO A 89 -44.79 35.24 -66.29
CA PRO A 89 -45.63 36.25 -66.90
C PRO A 89 -46.87 36.49 -66.04
N LEU A 90 -47.32 37.77 -65.95
CA LEU A 90 -48.48 38.21 -65.24
C LEU A 90 -49.73 37.35 -65.58
N ALA A 91 -50.12 36.54 -64.65
CA ALA A 91 -51.37 35.79 -64.74
C ALA A 91 -52.57 36.72 -64.57
N PRO A 92 -53.65 36.57 -65.33
CA PRO A 92 -54.85 37.36 -65.13
C PRO A 92 -55.41 37.08 -63.72
N SER A 93 -55.92 38.15 -63.05
CA SER A 93 -56.50 38.05 -61.71
C SER A 93 -57.74 37.16 -61.77
N MET A 94 -57.66 35.95 -61.31
CA MET A 94 -58.81 35.12 -61.05
C MET A 94 -59.24 35.32 -59.61
N THR A 95 -60.50 35.76 -59.46
CA THR A 95 -61.15 35.84 -58.15
C THR A 95 -61.69 34.46 -57.79
N TYR A 96 -61.13 33.84 -56.83
CA TYR A 96 -61.67 32.54 -56.33
C TYR A 96 -62.57 32.82 -55.12
N ASP A 97 -63.81 32.42 -55.22
CA ASP A 97 -64.74 32.41 -54.08
C ASP A 97 -64.57 31.06 -53.36
N PHE A 98 -63.84 31.10 -52.26
CA PHE A 98 -63.66 29.91 -51.44
C PHE A 98 -64.83 29.82 -50.44
N LYS A 99 -65.72 28.87 -50.59
CA LYS A 99 -66.61 28.48 -49.50
C LYS A 99 -65.74 28.00 -48.37
N SER A 100 -65.80 28.70 -47.22
CA SER A 100 -65.16 28.23 -46.03
C SER A 100 -65.82 26.93 -45.58
N ILE A 101 -65.14 25.83 -45.69
CA ILE A 101 -65.57 24.56 -45.10
C ILE A 101 -64.92 24.54 -43.72
N ASP A 102 -65.70 24.78 -42.70
CA ASP A 102 -65.26 24.58 -41.30
C ASP A 102 -65.15 23.09 -41.02
N PHE A 103 -63.93 22.60 -41.06
CA PHE A 103 -63.63 21.30 -40.48
C PHE A 103 -63.50 21.49 -38.97
N ALA A 104 -64.48 21.05 -38.23
CA ALA A 104 -64.31 20.87 -36.78
C ALA A 104 -63.18 19.83 -36.60
N ALA A 105 -61.99 20.31 -36.33
CA ALA A 105 -60.89 19.44 -35.97
C ALA A 105 -61.26 18.75 -34.65
N PRO A 106 -61.26 17.39 -34.59
CA PRO A 106 -61.46 16.74 -33.32
C PRO A 106 -60.39 17.18 -32.32
N ASP A 107 -60.83 17.55 -31.11
CA ASP A 107 -59.97 18.00 -30.01
C ASP A 107 -58.98 16.88 -29.67
N TYR A 108 -57.82 16.86 -30.35
CA TYR A 108 -56.79 15.84 -30.16
C TYR A 108 -56.02 16.22 -28.90
N LYS A 109 -56.41 15.62 -27.77
CA LYS A 109 -55.62 15.67 -26.54
C LYS A 109 -54.53 14.62 -26.61
N PRO A 110 -53.25 15.01 -26.87
CA PRO A 110 -52.17 14.03 -26.89
C PRO A 110 -51.98 13.50 -25.45
N VAL A 111 -52.32 12.23 -25.25
CA VAL A 111 -51.99 11.53 -24.00
C VAL A 111 -50.48 11.22 -24.07
N VAL A 112 -49.66 12.08 -23.52
CA VAL A 112 -48.27 11.80 -23.29
C VAL A 112 -48.21 10.69 -22.23
N LYS A 113 -48.00 9.44 -22.67
CA LYS A 113 -47.63 8.36 -21.75
C LYS A 113 -46.22 8.66 -21.27
N PRO A 114 -45.98 8.97 -20.00
CA PRO A 114 -44.65 9.14 -19.50
C PRO A 114 -43.90 7.79 -19.74
N LEU A 115 -42.80 7.84 -20.46
CA LEU A 115 -41.87 6.71 -20.54
C LEU A 115 -41.41 6.45 -19.10
N ARG A 116 -41.97 5.44 -18.46
CA ARG A 116 -41.37 4.94 -17.22
C ARG A 116 -40.00 4.37 -17.62
N LEU A 117 -38.93 5.05 -17.25
CA LEU A 117 -37.61 4.46 -17.20
C LEU A 117 -37.77 3.16 -16.40
N LYS A 118 -37.51 2.02 -17.01
CA LYS A 118 -37.37 0.79 -16.27
C LYS A 118 -36.26 1.04 -15.27
N ASP A 119 -36.58 0.95 -13.98
CA ASP A 119 -35.57 0.94 -12.94
C ASP A 119 -34.52 -0.09 -13.34
N GLU A 120 -33.28 0.34 -13.49
CA GLU A 120 -32.17 -0.59 -13.76
C GLU A 120 -32.16 -1.58 -12.58
N THR A 121 -32.47 -2.84 -12.88
CA THR A 121 -32.39 -3.89 -11.87
C THR A 121 -30.95 -3.90 -11.35
N LEU A 122 -30.79 -3.66 -10.04
CA LEU A 122 -29.49 -3.75 -9.39
C LEU A 122 -28.81 -5.04 -9.83
N SER A 123 -27.61 -4.93 -10.39
CA SER A 123 -26.83 -6.09 -10.82
C SER A 123 -26.63 -7.03 -9.64
N LYS A 124 -26.78 -8.33 -9.88
CA LYS A 124 -26.59 -9.36 -8.86
C LYS A 124 -25.17 -9.23 -8.28
N ILE A 125 -25.08 -9.02 -6.98
CA ILE A 125 -23.81 -9.05 -6.24
C ILE A 125 -23.62 -10.46 -5.73
N TYR A 126 -22.46 -11.05 -6.05
CA TYR A 126 -22.06 -12.34 -5.53
C TYR A 126 -21.40 -12.11 -4.16
N GLY A 127 -21.97 -12.71 -3.11
CA GLY A 127 -21.43 -12.61 -1.74
C GLY A 127 -20.33 -13.61 -1.47
N ASN A 128 -20.22 -14.67 -2.27
CA ASN A 128 -19.30 -15.76 -2.05
C ASN A 128 -18.34 -15.90 -3.23
N TYR A 129 -17.12 -16.31 -2.91
CA TYR A 129 -16.05 -16.49 -3.90
C TYR A 129 -15.17 -17.66 -3.49
N VAL A 130 -14.85 -18.53 -4.43
CA VAL A 130 -13.87 -19.61 -4.26
C VAL A 130 -12.95 -19.63 -5.46
N SER A 131 -11.66 -19.76 -5.24
CA SER A 131 -10.64 -19.94 -6.27
C SER A 131 -9.68 -21.04 -5.86
N ALA A 132 -9.49 -22.02 -6.72
CA ALA A 132 -8.55 -23.12 -6.53
C ALA A 132 -7.61 -23.20 -7.72
N GLY A 133 -6.35 -23.52 -7.45
CA GLY A 133 -5.33 -23.67 -8.48
C GLY A 133 -4.21 -24.59 -8.06
N PHE A 134 -3.40 -24.98 -9.02
CA PHE A 134 -2.22 -25.80 -8.79
C PHE A 134 -1.11 -25.40 -9.77
N GLY A 135 0.14 -25.46 -9.32
CA GLY A 135 1.28 -25.09 -10.15
C GLY A 135 2.47 -26.02 -9.99
N ASN A 136 3.52 -25.75 -10.77
CA ASN A 136 4.81 -26.38 -10.58
C ASN A 136 5.33 -26.11 -9.17
N TYR A 137 6.42 -26.73 -8.74
CA TYR A 137 6.90 -26.75 -7.34
C TYR A 137 5.92 -27.41 -6.35
N ASN A 138 4.96 -28.23 -6.84
CA ASN A 138 3.92 -28.82 -6.03
C ASN A 138 3.20 -27.74 -5.18
N SER A 139 2.59 -26.75 -5.89
CA SER A 139 2.04 -25.56 -5.25
C SER A 139 0.51 -25.49 -5.34
N PRO A 140 -0.21 -26.07 -4.36
CA PRO A 140 -1.64 -25.88 -4.21
C PRO A 140 -1.95 -24.43 -3.78
N PHE A 141 -2.99 -23.89 -4.40
CA PHE A 141 -3.57 -22.59 -4.07
C PHE A 141 -5.07 -22.75 -3.81
N LEU A 142 -5.54 -22.23 -2.69
CA LEU A 142 -6.96 -22.15 -2.37
C LEU A 142 -7.27 -20.82 -1.71
N ARG A 143 -8.27 -20.12 -2.23
CA ARG A 143 -8.82 -18.90 -1.65
C ARG A 143 -10.33 -18.98 -1.62
N GLY A 144 -10.93 -18.66 -0.50
CA GLY A 144 -12.38 -18.59 -0.32
C GLY A 144 -12.78 -17.33 0.42
N SER A 145 -13.95 -16.80 0.10
CA SER A 145 -14.60 -15.72 0.83
C SER A 145 -16.09 -16.01 0.85
N ILE A 146 -16.67 -16.06 2.03
CA ILE A 146 -18.10 -16.26 2.25
C ILE A 146 -18.59 -15.08 3.07
N THR A 147 -19.52 -14.30 2.52
CA THR A 147 -20.01 -13.10 3.18
C THR A 147 -21.53 -13.12 3.30
N SER A 148 -22.04 -12.46 4.34
CA SER A 148 -23.47 -12.26 4.49
C SER A 148 -24.04 -11.48 3.31
N LYS A 149 -25.31 -11.73 3.00
CA LYS A 149 -26.03 -10.92 2.03
C LYS A 149 -26.18 -9.48 2.55
N ARG A 150 -26.47 -8.55 1.63
CA ARG A 150 -26.68 -7.14 1.94
C ARG A 150 -27.72 -6.99 3.05
N ASN A 151 -27.28 -6.43 4.19
CA ASN A 151 -28.11 -6.12 5.35
C ASN A 151 -27.66 -4.75 5.88
N ALA A 152 -28.58 -3.90 6.29
CA ALA A 152 -28.28 -2.57 6.81
C ALA A 152 -27.74 -2.58 8.24
N GLU A 153 -27.95 -3.68 8.98
CA GLU A 153 -27.63 -3.77 10.40
C GLU A 153 -26.44 -4.67 10.70
N LYS A 154 -26.22 -5.69 9.86
CA LYS A 154 -25.20 -6.72 10.14
C LYS A 154 -24.45 -7.11 8.87
N PHE A 155 -23.15 -7.20 8.99
CA PHE A 155 -22.26 -7.72 7.97
C PHE A 155 -21.27 -8.69 8.63
N TYR A 156 -21.16 -9.89 8.10
CA TYR A 156 -20.22 -10.90 8.59
C TYR A 156 -19.69 -11.72 7.45
N GLY A 157 -18.53 -12.31 7.66
CA GLY A 157 -17.94 -13.18 6.68
C GLY A 157 -16.75 -13.94 7.21
N VAL A 158 -16.28 -14.86 6.37
CA VAL A 158 -15.09 -15.67 6.59
C VAL A 158 -14.28 -15.66 5.30
N ASP A 159 -13.00 -15.32 5.41
CA ASP A 159 -12.01 -15.40 4.34
C ASP A 159 -11.00 -16.48 4.66
N PHE A 160 -10.66 -17.28 3.67
CA PHE A 160 -9.63 -18.31 3.75
C PHE A 160 -8.64 -18.15 2.60
N LEU A 161 -7.35 -18.29 2.89
CA LEU A 161 -6.26 -18.31 1.92
C LEU A 161 -5.27 -19.41 2.31
N HIS A 162 -4.92 -20.26 1.35
CA HIS A 162 -3.80 -21.19 1.44
C HIS A 162 -2.99 -21.11 0.15
N HIS A 163 -1.69 -20.97 0.30
CA HIS A 163 -0.73 -21.06 -0.81
C HIS A 163 0.57 -21.66 -0.28
N SER A 164 0.94 -22.80 -0.81
CA SER A 164 2.19 -23.47 -0.41
C SER A 164 2.97 -23.95 -1.61
N TYR A 165 4.23 -24.22 -1.39
CA TYR A 165 5.17 -24.80 -2.33
C TYR A 165 5.85 -25.96 -1.63
N GLY A 166 5.54 -27.19 -2.04
CA GLY A 166 6.15 -28.40 -1.49
C GLY A 166 7.60 -28.57 -1.91
N LYS A 167 8.04 -27.83 -2.94
CA LYS A 167 9.42 -27.76 -3.41
C LYS A 167 9.86 -26.33 -3.58
N GLY A 168 11.15 -26.06 -3.45
CA GLY A 168 11.71 -24.73 -3.63
C GLY A 168 12.95 -24.73 -4.52
N PRO A 169 13.75 -23.64 -4.53
CA PRO A 169 14.86 -23.45 -5.46
C PRO A 169 16.11 -24.26 -5.12
N VAL A 170 16.24 -24.73 -3.89
CA VAL A 170 17.40 -25.46 -3.38
C VAL A 170 16.94 -26.80 -2.83
N ASP A 171 17.52 -27.90 -3.29
CA ASP A 171 17.28 -29.28 -2.83
C ASP A 171 15.79 -29.68 -2.69
N GLY A 172 14.93 -29.09 -3.54
CA GLY A 172 13.52 -29.46 -3.63
C GLY A 172 12.73 -29.19 -2.37
N GLU A 173 12.39 -30.24 -1.61
CA GLU A 173 11.58 -30.17 -0.37
C GLU A 173 12.27 -29.39 0.76
N TYR A 174 13.62 -29.35 0.77
CA TYR A 174 14.40 -28.61 1.76
C TYR A 174 14.26 -27.08 1.66
N SER A 175 13.59 -26.58 0.65
CA SER A 175 13.29 -25.16 0.49
C SER A 175 11.80 -24.89 0.21
N GLY A 176 10.95 -25.84 0.61
CA GLY A 176 9.51 -25.66 0.63
C GLY A 176 9.07 -24.52 1.57
N MET A 177 7.93 -23.88 1.28
CA MET A 177 7.34 -22.84 2.11
C MET A 177 5.83 -22.77 1.91
N GLY A 178 5.13 -22.16 2.86
CA GLY A 178 3.70 -21.96 2.75
C GLY A 178 3.14 -20.89 3.67
N TYR A 179 1.98 -20.43 3.28
CA TYR A 179 1.19 -19.45 4.01
C TYR A 179 -0.28 -19.86 4.01
N SER A 180 -0.88 -19.87 5.19
CA SER A 180 -2.32 -20.07 5.37
C SER A 180 -2.88 -18.97 6.25
N LYS A 181 -4.07 -18.50 5.92
CA LYS A 181 -4.79 -17.50 6.71
C LYS A 181 -6.28 -17.80 6.72
N LEU A 182 -6.87 -17.78 7.90
CA LEU A 182 -8.31 -17.81 8.14
C LEU A 182 -8.68 -16.53 8.88
N ASN A 183 -9.66 -15.80 8.36
CA ASN A 183 -10.13 -14.56 8.96
C ASN A 183 -11.65 -14.58 9.03
N GLY A 184 -12.21 -14.53 10.23
CA GLY A 184 -13.62 -14.34 10.48
C GLY A 184 -13.89 -12.92 10.97
N TYR A 185 -14.96 -12.29 10.51
CA TYR A 185 -15.32 -10.93 10.91
C TYR A 185 -16.82 -10.75 11.04
N LEU A 186 -17.19 -9.89 11.97
CA LEU A 186 -18.56 -9.49 12.25
C LEU A 186 -18.60 -7.98 12.44
N GLN A 187 -19.55 -7.31 11.78
CA GLN A 187 -19.84 -5.90 11.96
C GLN A 187 -21.33 -5.72 12.26
N GLY A 188 -21.63 -5.01 13.32
CA GLY A 188 -22.98 -4.61 13.71
C GLY A 188 -23.13 -3.10 13.51
N MET A 189 -24.06 -2.68 12.66
CA MET A 189 -24.30 -1.27 12.33
C MET A 189 -25.54 -0.76 13.09
N GLY A 190 -25.29 -0.17 14.25
CA GLY A 190 -26.35 0.49 15.03
C GLY A 190 -26.63 1.92 14.52
N PRO A 191 -27.69 2.57 14.99
CA PRO A 191 -28.08 3.91 14.54
C PRO A 191 -27.05 5.01 14.91
N LYS A 192 -26.26 4.81 15.96
CA LYS A 192 -25.26 5.76 16.46
C LYS A 192 -23.84 5.20 16.37
N VAL A 193 -23.66 3.92 16.62
CA VAL A 193 -22.36 3.26 16.73
C VAL A 193 -22.35 1.98 15.89
N THR A 194 -21.29 1.80 15.14
CA THR A 194 -20.93 0.56 14.44
C THR A 194 -19.88 -0.16 15.27
N ALA A 195 -20.10 -1.44 15.55
CA ALA A 195 -19.18 -2.32 16.23
C ALA A 195 -18.58 -3.32 15.23
N ASP A 196 -17.28 -3.58 15.32
CA ASP A 196 -16.58 -4.58 14.55
C ASP A 196 -15.83 -5.57 15.45
N LEU A 197 -15.80 -6.83 15.05
CA LEU A 197 -15.07 -7.91 15.68
C LEU A 197 -14.41 -8.75 14.59
N GLY A 198 -13.15 -9.10 14.78
CA GLY A 198 -12.40 -9.95 13.86
C GLY A 198 -11.57 -10.99 14.63
N LEU A 199 -11.49 -12.19 14.07
CA LEU A 199 -10.64 -13.27 14.51
C LEU A 199 -9.80 -13.74 13.34
N THR A 200 -8.48 -13.80 13.50
CA THR A 200 -7.54 -14.18 12.46
C THR A 200 -6.64 -15.30 12.97
N TYR A 201 -6.46 -16.34 12.17
CA TYR A 201 -5.41 -17.33 12.36
C TYR A 201 -4.51 -17.33 11.12
N GLU A 202 -3.21 -17.26 11.34
CA GLU A 202 -2.20 -17.33 10.26
C GLU A 202 -1.17 -18.39 10.62
N ASN A 203 -0.77 -19.15 9.61
CA ASN A 203 0.37 -20.06 9.69
C ASN A 203 1.32 -19.75 8.53
N MET A 204 2.58 -19.54 8.86
CA MET A 204 3.68 -19.40 7.90
C MET A 204 4.70 -20.48 8.18
N PHE A 205 5.13 -21.23 7.17
CA PHE A 205 6.26 -22.14 7.31
C PHE A 205 7.26 -21.96 6.20
N ASN A 206 8.51 -22.19 6.52
CA ASN A 206 9.65 -22.15 5.60
C ASN A 206 10.74 -23.09 6.09
N HIS A 207 11.86 -23.16 5.35
CA HIS A 207 13.01 -23.95 5.72
C HIS A 207 14.26 -23.08 5.70
N TYR A 208 15.20 -23.35 6.60
CA TYR A 208 16.51 -22.70 6.64
C TYR A 208 17.43 -23.27 5.56
N TYR A 209 17.11 -23.04 4.26
CA TYR A 209 17.82 -23.62 3.11
C TYR A 209 19.09 -22.88 2.70
N GLY A 210 19.53 -21.88 3.49
CA GLY A 210 20.80 -21.19 3.32
C GLY A 210 22.01 -21.95 3.85
N TYR A 211 21.86 -23.22 4.24
CA TYR A 211 22.90 -24.04 4.85
C TYR A 211 24.12 -24.27 3.95
N PRO A 212 25.32 -24.50 4.55
CA PRO A 212 26.51 -24.98 3.81
C PRO A 212 26.37 -26.47 3.47
N ALA A 213 27.25 -26.95 2.59
CA ALA A 213 27.39 -28.38 2.38
C ALA A 213 28.06 -29.06 3.61
N PRO A 214 27.70 -30.31 3.97
CA PRO A 214 26.68 -31.14 3.38
C PRO A 214 25.28 -30.67 3.76
N LYS A 215 24.26 -31.04 2.97
CA LYS A 215 22.87 -30.76 3.31
C LYS A 215 22.44 -31.50 4.59
N PRO A 216 21.47 -30.96 5.35
CA PRO A 216 20.89 -31.61 6.51
C PRO A 216 20.32 -33.00 6.21
N GLU A 217 20.26 -33.88 7.20
CA GLU A 217 19.74 -35.25 7.03
C GLU A 217 18.24 -35.23 6.69
N SER A 218 17.47 -34.35 7.33
CA SER A 218 16.03 -34.21 7.11
C SER A 218 15.65 -32.75 6.80
N ALA A 219 14.70 -32.56 5.88
CA ALA A 219 14.10 -31.25 5.65
C ALA A 219 13.35 -30.73 6.89
N ASP A 220 12.83 -31.64 7.72
CA ASP A 220 12.11 -31.28 8.93
C ASP A 220 13.01 -30.62 9.99
N ASP A 221 14.31 -30.97 10.05
CA ASP A 221 15.28 -30.41 11.00
C ASP A 221 15.49 -28.91 10.78
N ILE A 222 15.34 -28.47 9.54
CA ILE A 222 15.53 -27.06 9.13
C ILE A 222 14.20 -26.33 8.90
N ARG A 223 13.08 -26.92 9.27
CA ARG A 223 11.77 -26.31 9.12
C ARG A 223 11.53 -25.29 10.22
N GLN A 224 11.08 -24.09 9.86
CA GLN A 224 10.53 -23.09 10.76
C GLN A 224 9.04 -22.92 10.48
N SER A 225 8.25 -22.69 11.51
CA SER A 225 6.83 -22.33 11.37
C SER A 225 6.44 -21.31 12.43
N TYR A 226 5.62 -20.36 12.02
CA TYR A 226 5.02 -19.36 12.88
C TYR A 226 3.50 -19.53 12.86
N ASN A 227 2.88 -19.69 14.02
CA ASN A 227 1.44 -19.65 14.19
C ASN A 227 1.07 -18.33 14.84
N ILE A 228 0.09 -17.65 14.30
CA ILE A 228 -0.34 -16.34 14.78
C ILE A 228 -1.85 -16.36 14.95
N LEU A 229 -2.33 -16.16 16.18
CA LEU A 229 -3.73 -15.95 16.48
C LEU A 229 -3.94 -14.47 16.78
N GLY A 230 -4.89 -13.83 16.09
CA GLY A 230 -5.22 -12.43 16.26
C GLY A 230 -6.70 -12.23 16.58
N LEU A 231 -6.99 -11.30 17.48
CA LEU A 231 -8.33 -10.84 17.82
C LEU A 231 -8.34 -9.31 17.71
N ASN A 232 -9.36 -8.75 17.08
CA ASN A 232 -9.57 -7.30 17.05
C ASN A 232 -11.03 -6.98 17.33
N ALA A 233 -11.28 -5.88 18.03
CA ALA A 233 -12.61 -5.34 18.25
C ALA A 233 -12.57 -3.83 18.15
N GLY A 234 -13.64 -3.23 17.64
CA GLY A 234 -13.69 -1.78 17.45
C GLY A 234 -15.10 -1.21 17.52
N PHE A 235 -15.13 0.08 17.79
CA PHE A 235 -16.34 0.89 17.81
C PHE A 235 -16.08 2.21 17.09
N THR A 236 -16.97 2.57 16.17
CA THR A 236 -16.93 3.86 15.46
C THR A 236 -18.32 4.45 15.36
N ASN A 237 -18.45 5.77 15.25
CA ASN A 237 -19.76 6.37 15.00
C ASN A 237 -20.28 5.95 13.61
N THR A 238 -21.54 5.56 13.53
CA THR A 238 -22.19 5.09 12.29
C THR A 238 -22.38 6.22 11.28
N LYS A 239 -22.74 7.39 11.76
CA LYS A 239 -22.96 8.57 10.92
C LYS A 239 -21.92 9.63 11.24
N THR A 240 -21.44 10.31 10.22
CA THR A 240 -20.58 11.47 10.37
C THR A 240 -21.31 12.55 11.16
N SER A 241 -20.63 13.13 12.15
CA SER A 241 -21.09 14.21 13.00
C SER A 241 -19.92 15.16 13.27
N ASP A 242 -20.16 16.24 13.99
CA ASP A 242 -19.06 17.15 14.38
C ASP A 242 -18.00 16.43 15.22
N PHE A 243 -18.40 15.39 15.97
CA PHE A 243 -17.46 14.52 16.69
C PHE A 243 -17.47 13.11 16.13
N ASN A 244 -16.40 12.75 15.45
CA ASN A 244 -16.15 11.43 14.90
C ASN A 244 -15.08 10.73 15.72
N PHE A 245 -15.30 9.46 16.06
CA PHE A 245 -14.36 8.68 16.84
C PHE A 245 -14.28 7.23 16.36
N LYS A 246 -13.12 6.64 16.63
CA LYS A 246 -12.88 5.20 16.54
C LYS A 246 -12.08 4.78 17.77
N VAL A 247 -12.61 3.80 18.50
CA VAL A 247 -11.92 3.07 19.58
C VAL A 247 -11.74 1.66 19.11
N SER A 248 -10.53 1.11 19.17
CA SER A 248 -10.29 -0.29 18.83
C SER A 248 -9.23 -0.90 19.74
N GLY A 249 -9.38 -2.20 19.99
CA GLY A 249 -8.37 -3.01 20.64
C GLY A 249 -8.00 -4.19 19.76
N ASP A 250 -6.74 -4.59 19.81
CA ASP A 250 -6.23 -5.77 19.17
C ASP A 250 -5.37 -6.59 20.14
N PHE A 251 -5.38 -7.89 19.94
CA PHE A 251 -4.53 -8.84 20.62
C PHE A 251 -4.00 -9.83 19.60
N SER A 252 -2.72 -10.15 19.66
CA SER A 252 -2.15 -11.24 18.88
C SER A 252 -1.22 -12.09 19.73
N TYR A 253 -1.23 -13.38 19.46
CA TYR A 253 -0.32 -14.36 20.03
C TYR A 253 0.41 -15.07 18.90
N LEU A 254 1.73 -15.03 18.93
CA LEU A 254 2.61 -15.72 18.01
C LEU A 254 3.38 -16.79 18.77
N ASP A 255 3.48 -17.98 18.20
CA ASP A 255 4.42 -19.03 18.60
C ASP A 255 5.18 -19.54 17.38
N ASP A 256 6.42 -19.96 17.60
CA ASP A 256 7.23 -20.59 16.58
C ASP A 256 7.64 -22.02 16.93
N ARG A 257 8.23 -22.73 15.98
CA ARG A 257 8.68 -24.11 16.18
C ARG A 257 9.83 -24.24 17.19
N PHE A 258 10.61 -23.19 17.42
CA PHE A 258 11.79 -23.16 18.28
C PHE A 258 11.51 -22.57 19.66
N GLU A 259 10.26 -22.68 20.14
CA GLU A 259 9.80 -22.28 21.47
C GLU A 259 9.75 -20.77 21.73
N ALA A 260 9.97 -19.94 20.70
CA ALA A 260 9.73 -18.51 20.84
C ALA A 260 8.24 -18.22 20.82
N SER A 261 7.81 -17.33 21.71
CA SER A 261 6.42 -16.85 21.74
C SER A 261 6.36 -15.35 22.02
N GLU A 262 5.34 -14.69 21.49
CA GLU A 262 5.13 -13.27 21.69
C GLU A 262 3.62 -12.97 21.77
N SER A 263 3.24 -12.24 22.81
CA SER A 263 1.90 -11.66 22.96
C SER A 263 1.98 -10.17 22.71
N GLU A 264 1.11 -9.66 21.86
CA GLU A 264 0.93 -8.22 21.63
C GLU A 264 -0.50 -7.83 21.99
N ALA A 265 -0.68 -6.72 22.68
CA ALA A 265 -1.98 -6.11 22.94
C ALA A 265 -1.93 -4.63 22.57
N GLY A 266 -2.91 -4.16 21.84
CA GLY A 266 -3.06 -2.78 21.40
C GLY A 266 -4.38 -2.18 21.81
N LEU A 267 -4.39 -0.90 22.21
CA LEU A 267 -5.56 -0.06 22.38
C LEU A 267 -5.36 1.21 21.59
N HIS A 268 -6.33 1.55 20.74
CA HIS A 268 -6.23 2.66 19.81
C HIS A 268 -7.46 3.56 19.95
N PHE A 269 -7.21 4.84 20.08
CA PHE A 269 -8.24 5.87 20.07
C PHE A 269 -7.92 6.90 19.00
N ASN A 270 -8.84 7.14 18.10
CA ASN A 270 -8.74 8.17 17.09
C ASN A 270 -10.02 9.00 17.15
N SER A 271 -9.88 10.32 17.22
CA SER A 271 -11.02 11.22 17.18
C SER A 271 -10.74 12.46 16.35
N ARG A 272 -11.82 13.00 15.79
CA ARG A 272 -11.82 14.23 15.03
C ARG A 272 -13.07 15.03 15.46
N TYR A 273 -12.83 16.23 15.97
CA TYR A 273 -13.88 17.19 16.30
C TYR A 273 -13.84 18.36 15.32
N GLU A 274 -14.88 18.48 14.51
CA GLU A 274 -15.03 19.58 13.56
C GLU A 274 -15.57 20.81 14.26
N VAL A 275 -14.70 21.79 14.51
CA VAL A 275 -15.06 23.07 15.12
C VAL A 275 -15.93 23.88 14.14
N ASN A 276 -15.58 23.82 12.86
CA ASN A 276 -16.32 24.39 11.74
C ASN A 276 -15.82 23.76 10.42
N LYS A 277 -16.30 24.25 9.26
CA LYS A 277 -15.93 23.71 7.94
C LYS A 277 -14.44 23.79 7.60
N THR A 278 -13.70 24.67 8.26
CA THR A 278 -12.27 24.93 7.97
C THR A 278 -11.34 24.55 9.11
N GLN A 279 -11.88 24.10 10.24
CA GLN A 279 -11.09 23.85 11.45
C GLN A 279 -11.53 22.56 12.14
N ALA A 280 -10.57 21.74 12.51
CA ALA A 280 -10.82 20.51 13.24
C ALA A 280 -9.73 20.24 14.28
N PHE A 281 -10.12 19.70 15.42
CA PHE A 281 -9.23 19.16 16.42
C PHE A 281 -9.14 17.63 16.27
N ILE A 282 -7.92 17.10 16.22
CA ILE A 282 -7.64 15.67 16.08
C ILE A 282 -6.92 15.21 17.32
N LEU A 283 -7.33 14.07 17.87
CA LEU A 283 -6.63 13.39 18.93
C LEU A 283 -6.50 11.92 18.57
N LYS A 284 -5.25 11.46 18.47
CA LYS A 284 -4.90 10.04 18.34
C LYS A 284 -4.16 9.60 19.60
N SER A 285 -4.45 8.41 20.09
CA SER A 285 -3.74 7.81 21.21
C SER A 285 -3.63 6.32 21.01
N ASP A 286 -2.46 5.77 21.26
CA ASP A 286 -2.17 4.35 21.14
C ASP A 286 -1.46 3.87 22.39
N TYR A 287 -1.85 2.70 22.89
CA TYR A 287 -1.12 1.96 23.89
C TYR A 287 -0.83 0.57 23.37
N ILE A 288 0.43 0.18 23.34
CA ILE A 288 0.88 -1.12 22.83
C ILE A 288 1.71 -1.78 23.92
N LEU A 289 1.40 -3.04 24.18
CA LEU A 289 2.12 -3.93 25.08
C LEU A 289 2.66 -5.12 24.29
N VAL A 290 3.95 -5.40 24.39
CA VAL A 290 4.61 -6.55 23.77
C VAL A 290 5.31 -7.36 24.85
N ALA A 291 4.92 -8.62 25.02
CA ALA A 291 5.55 -9.56 25.93
C ALA A 291 6.09 -10.76 25.15
N ARG A 292 7.41 -11.00 25.22
CA ARG A 292 8.11 -12.05 24.48
C ARG A 292 8.83 -13.01 25.42
N LYS A 293 8.81 -14.29 25.06
CA LYS A 293 9.61 -15.35 25.65
C LYS A 293 10.32 -16.12 24.53
N ASP A 294 11.54 -16.54 24.79
CA ASP A 294 12.35 -17.35 23.88
C ASP A 294 13.19 -18.32 24.73
N THR A 295 13.85 -19.31 24.14
CA THR A 295 14.57 -20.38 24.86
C THR A 295 15.57 -19.87 25.92
N LYS A 296 16.27 -18.75 25.65
CA LYS A 296 17.26 -18.13 26.54
C LYS A 296 16.90 -16.71 26.94
N VAL A 297 15.78 -16.18 26.47
CA VAL A 297 15.36 -14.79 26.70
C VAL A 297 13.96 -14.77 27.27
N GLU A 298 13.83 -14.25 28.48
CA GLU A 298 12.57 -13.81 29.03
C GLU A 298 12.59 -12.29 29.09
N ALA A 299 12.09 -11.68 28.01
CA ALA A 299 12.12 -10.24 27.87
C ALA A 299 11.10 -9.59 28.80
N LYS A 300 11.48 -8.48 29.43
CA LYS A 300 10.53 -7.64 30.15
C LYS A 300 9.44 -7.17 29.19
N PRO A 301 8.17 -7.09 29.62
CA PRO A 301 7.10 -6.51 28.82
C PRO A 301 7.48 -5.10 28.38
N ARG A 302 7.32 -4.83 27.09
CA ARG A 302 7.62 -3.56 26.48
C ARG A 302 6.33 -2.78 26.27
N HIS A 303 6.30 -1.56 26.82
CA HIS A 303 5.17 -0.65 26.76
C HIS A 303 5.51 0.48 25.81
N LEU A 304 4.59 0.82 24.92
CA LEU A 304 4.68 1.97 24.04
C LEU A 304 3.34 2.72 24.10
N PHE A 305 3.37 3.92 24.67
CA PHE A 305 2.22 4.80 24.77
C PHE A 305 2.46 6.04 23.92
N ARG A 306 1.51 6.41 23.08
CA ARG A 306 1.56 7.58 22.21
C ARG A 306 0.30 8.41 22.37
N VAL A 307 0.49 9.73 22.33
CA VAL A 307 -0.61 10.70 22.25
C VAL A 307 -0.23 11.76 21.23
N ASN A 308 -1.08 11.94 20.24
CA ASN A 308 -0.88 12.87 19.14
C ASN A 308 -2.08 13.80 19.01
N PRO A 309 -2.10 14.92 19.76
CA PRO A 309 -3.03 16.02 19.52
C PRO A 309 -2.57 16.86 18.34
N ALA A 310 -3.49 17.19 17.44
CA ALA A 310 -3.25 18.06 16.30
C ALA A 310 -4.44 18.96 16.03
N TYR A 311 -4.18 20.13 15.49
CA TYR A 311 -5.18 21.09 15.08
C TYR A 311 -5.03 21.35 13.58
N GLU A 312 -6.09 21.09 12.84
CA GLU A 312 -6.17 21.37 11.41
C GLU A 312 -6.93 22.66 11.17
N PHE A 313 -6.42 23.48 10.25
CA PHE A 313 -7.08 24.70 9.82
C PHE A 313 -6.74 25.04 8.37
N THR A 314 -7.70 25.64 7.68
CA THR A 314 -7.54 26.08 6.30
C THR A 314 -7.39 27.61 6.26
N ILE A 315 -6.35 28.08 5.57
CA ILE A 315 -6.08 29.51 5.36
C ILE A 315 -6.26 29.83 3.89
N LEU A 316 -6.91 30.95 3.58
CA LEU A 316 -7.14 31.44 2.22
C LEU A 316 -7.81 30.39 1.31
N ASP A 317 -8.66 29.53 1.88
CA ASP A 317 -9.35 28.42 1.20
C ASP A 317 -8.46 27.48 0.36
N ARG A 318 -7.15 27.69 0.43
CA ARG A 318 -6.15 26.98 -0.37
C ARG A 318 -5.12 26.22 0.43
N PHE A 319 -4.70 26.74 1.58
CA PHE A 319 -3.68 26.14 2.42
C PHE A 319 -4.32 25.40 3.58
N ARG A 320 -4.26 24.08 3.57
CA ARG A 320 -4.64 23.23 4.70
C ARG A 320 -3.41 22.95 5.54
N LEU A 321 -3.42 23.44 6.77
CA LEU A 321 -2.34 23.22 7.73
C LEU A 321 -2.82 22.29 8.84
N SER A 322 -1.92 21.42 9.29
CA SER A 322 -2.08 20.63 10.50
C SER A 322 -0.89 20.90 11.39
N ALA A 323 -1.13 21.30 12.62
CA ALA A 323 -0.10 21.54 13.61
C ALA A 323 -0.39 20.70 14.86
N GLY A 324 0.54 19.85 15.22
CA GLY A 324 0.41 18.93 16.34
C GLY A 324 1.76 18.55 16.91
N LEU A 325 1.70 17.64 17.85
CA LEU A 325 2.87 17.00 18.43
C LEU A 325 2.58 15.52 18.67
N ASN A 326 3.64 14.71 18.69
CA ASN A 326 3.57 13.30 19.04
C ASN A 326 4.37 13.08 20.32
N ALA A 327 3.68 12.84 21.43
CA ALA A 327 4.28 12.52 22.72
C ALA A 327 4.29 10.99 22.89
N VAL A 328 5.47 10.43 23.13
CA VAL A 328 5.69 9.00 23.23
C VAL A 328 6.37 8.67 24.54
N VAL A 329 5.84 7.66 25.25
CA VAL A 329 6.47 7.07 26.43
C VAL A 329 6.69 5.58 26.16
N GLU A 330 7.92 5.11 26.37
CA GLU A 330 8.31 3.73 26.13
C GLU A 330 9.26 3.22 27.23
N ASN A 331 9.45 1.91 27.32
CA ASN A 331 10.32 1.29 28.32
C ASN A 331 11.34 0.30 27.73
N ASP A 332 11.70 0.45 26.46
CA ASP A 332 12.79 -0.33 25.87
C ASP A 332 14.09 -0.14 26.66
N SER A 333 14.87 -1.18 26.79
CA SER A 333 16.06 -1.19 27.65
C SER A 333 17.34 -0.73 26.97
N VAL A 334 17.32 -0.53 25.63
CA VAL A 334 18.51 -0.25 24.85
C VAL A 334 18.69 1.23 24.55
N GLY A 335 19.89 1.74 24.81
CA GLY A 335 20.33 3.08 24.40
C GLY A 335 19.56 4.23 25.07
N LYS A 336 19.03 4.02 26.27
CA LYS A 336 18.14 4.97 26.91
C LYS A 336 18.86 6.10 27.63
N ASP A 337 18.65 7.30 27.09
CA ASP A 337 18.80 8.50 27.86
C ASP A 337 17.48 8.97 28.50
N LYS A 338 16.32 8.64 27.86
CA LYS A 338 14.99 9.12 28.26
C LYS A 338 13.91 8.10 27.90
N ALA A 339 12.90 7.96 28.77
CA ALA A 339 11.71 7.15 28.54
C ALA A 339 10.59 7.92 27.83
N ALA A 340 10.65 9.24 27.77
CA ALA A 340 9.65 10.10 27.16
C ALA A 340 10.26 10.93 26.03
N HIS A 341 9.55 10.98 24.93
CA HIS A 341 9.96 11.67 23.71
C HIS A 341 8.83 12.55 23.21
N ILE A 342 9.16 13.71 22.68
CA ILE A 342 8.20 14.63 22.05
C ILE A 342 8.73 14.97 20.66
N TYR A 343 7.86 14.79 19.66
CA TYR A 343 8.17 15.05 18.27
C TYR A 343 7.20 16.09 17.70
N PRO A 344 7.62 16.94 16.77
CA PRO A 344 6.69 17.75 16.00
C PRO A 344 5.83 16.85 15.08
N ASP A 345 4.60 17.29 14.81
CA ASP A 345 3.74 16.71 13.77
C ASP A 345 3.03 17.87 13.06
N ALA A 346 3.66 18.39 12.01
CA ALA A 346 3.16 19.55 11.30
C ALA A 346 3.16 19.29 9.77
N TRP A 347 2.07 19.63 9.13
CA TRP A 347 1.84 19.41 7.69
C TRP A 347 1.23 20.64 7.05
N ILE A 348 1.64 20.88 5.83
CA ILE A 348 1.02 21.83 4.92
C ILE A 348 0.64 21.14 3.63
N HIS A 349 -0.59 21.35 3.19
CA HIS A 349 -1.10 20.91 1.90
C HIS A 349 -1.63 22.14 1.17
N THR A 350 -1.35 22.26 -0.10
CA THR A 350 -1.85 23.36 -0.94
C THR A 350 -2.22 22.87 -2.33
N GLU A 351 -3.31 23.37 -2.84
CA GLU A 351 -3.69 23.19 -4.23
C GLU A 351 -2.87 24.14 -5.10
N LEU A 352 -1.98 23.61 -5.95
CA LEU A 352 -1.21 24.38 -6.92
C LEU A 352 -2.05 24.70 -8.16
N ALA A 353 -2.90 23.76 -8.57
CA ALA A 353 -3.86 23.87 -9.65
C ALA A 353 -5.05 22.96 -9.37
N LYS A 354 -6.19 23.12 -10.05
CA LYS A 354 -7.44 22.35 -9.83
C LYS A 354 -7.27 20.83 -9.67
N THR A 355 -6.16 20.26 -10.13
CA THR A 355 -5.91 18.82 -10.09
C THR A 355 -4.50 18.48 -9.63
N VAL A 356 -3.79 19.44 -9.05
CA VAL A 356 -2.40 19.29 -8.61
C VAL A 356 -2.23 19.84 -7.21
N ASP A 357 -1.83 18.98 -6.29
CA ASP A 357 -1.59 19.28 -4.88
C ASP A 357 -0.11 19.17 -4.54
N ALA A 358 0.39 20.08 -3.73
CA ALA A 358 1.69 19.96 -3.08
C ALA A 358 1.51 19.80 -1.58
N TYR A 359 2.44 19.08 -0.97
CA TYR A 359 2.49 18.92 0.47
C TYR A 359 3.91 18.90 0.99
N ALA A 360 4.06 19.34 2.22
CA ALA A 360 5.29 19.18 2.99
C ALA A 360 4.93 18.98 4.46
N GLY A 361 5.78 18.24 5.17
CA GLY A 361 5.55 18.01 6.59
C GLY A 361 6.79 17.55 7.32
N ILE A 362 6.72 17.73 8.62
CA ILE A 362 7.72 17.26 9.57
C ILE A 362 7.01 16.45 10.64
N THR A 363 7.53 15.25 10.94
CA THR A 363 7.00 14.38 11.98
C THR A 363 8.11 13.59 12.65
N GLY A 364 7.80 12.95 13.76
CA GLY A 364 8.63 11.93 14.39
C GLY A 364 7.75 10.95 15.15
N ASP A 365 8.26 9.74 15.37
CA ASP A 365 7.52 8.68 16.05
C ASP A 365 8.48 7.60 16.60
N TYR A 366 7.92 6.71 17.38
CA TYR A 366 8.56 5.49 17.83
C TYR A 366 7.89 4.29 17.17
N GLU A 367 8.58 3.62 16.25
CA GLU A 367 8.04 2.51 15.49
C GLU A 367 8.10 1.22 16.31
N LYS A 368 6.96 0.55 16.48
CA LYS A 368 6.91 -0.75 17.13
C LYS A 368 7.70 -1.78 16.31
N VAL A 369 8.63 -2.47 16.94
CA VAL A 369 9.32 -3.65 16.40
C VAL A 369 9.11 -4.81 17.35
N SER A 370 8.67 -5.95 16.84
CA SER A 370 8.34 -7.17 17.57
C SER A 370 8.83 -8.38 16.81
N LEU A 371 8.81 -9.57 17.41
CA LEU A 371 9.11 -10.81 16.72
C LEU A 371 8.16 -11.00 15.53
N HIS A 372 6.89 -10.69 15.72
CA HIS A 372 5.89 -10.73 14.65
C HIS A 372 6.27 -9.81 13.47
N THR A 373 6.71 -8.58 13.75
CA THR A 373 7.17 -7.64 12.72
C THR A 373 8.38 -8.19 11.97
N LEU A 374 9.38 -8.67 12.69
CA LEU A 374 10.63 -9.17 12.10
C LEU A 374 10.41 -10.46 11.31
N ALA A 375 9.62 -11.41 11.83
CA ALA A 375 9.32 -12.67 11.16
C ALA A 375 8.54 -12.49 9.85
N ARG A 376 7.73 -11.43 9.74
CA ARG A 376 7.06 -11.09 8.48
C ARG A 376 8.01 -10.49 7.45
N GLU A 377 9.03 -9.76 7.88
CA GLU A 377 10.05 -9.19 6.98
C GLU A 377 11.10 -10.25 6.59
N ASN A 378 11.60 -11.01 7.56
CA ASN A 378 12.56 -12.08 7.36
C ASN A 378 12.17 -13.33 8.17
N GLN A 379 11.71 -14.37 7.50
CA GLN A 379 11.24 -15.60 8.14
C GLN A 379 12.38 -16.52 8.65
N TRP A 380 13.64 -16.20 8.34
CA TRP A 380 14.83 -17.00 8.66
C TRP A 380 15.59 -16.44 9.87
N LEU A 381 14.87 -15.87 10.82
CA LEU A 381 15.46 -15.33 12.04
C LEU A 381 16.11 -16.41 12.90
N ASN A 382 17.20 -16.05 13.56
CA ASN A 382 17.79 -16.83 14.62
C ASN A 382 16.92 -16.81 15.88
N SER A 383 17.05 -17.81 16.75
CA SER A 383 16.44 -17.79 18.09
C SER A 383 17.17 -16.77 18.97
N ASN A 384 16.48 -16.26 19.98
CA ASN A 384 17.02 -15.36 21.00
C ASN A 384 17.59 -14.02 20.48
N VAL A 385 17.17 -13.56 19.30
CA VAL A 385 17.59 -12.26 18.76
C VAL A 385 17.11 -11.12 19.68
N GLY A 386 17.94 -10.09 19.86
CA GLY A 386 17.54 -8.87 20.58
C GLY A 386 16.51 -8.09 19.77
N ILE A 387 15.39 -7.70 20.37
CA ILE A 387 14.33 -6.96 19.68
C ILE A 387 14.04 -5.66 20.42
N PHE A 388 14.18 -4.53 19.73
CA PHE A 388 14.00 -3.18 20.26
C PHE A 388 13.19 -2.36 19.26
N HIS A 389 12.44 -1.38 19.77
CA HIS A 389 11.70 -0.44 18.94
C HIS A 389 12.65 0.53 18.21
N THR A 390 12.25 1.00 17.06
CA THR A 390 13.00 1.99 16.27
C THR A 390 12.48 3.39 16.54
N ASN A 391 13.35 4.30 16.95
CA ASN A 391 13.02 5.71 17.12
C ASN A 391 13.22 6.46 15.81
N LYS A 392 12.13 6.85 15.16
CA LYS A 392 12.13 7.77 14.04
C LYS A 392 12.09 9.21 14.57
N SER A 393 13.26 9.70 15.00
CA SER A 393 13.35 10.96 15.73
C SER A 393 12.95 12.19 14.91
N PHE A 394 13.00 12.06 13.59
CA PHE A 394 12.68 13.12 12.66
C PHE A 394 12.41 12.54 11.27
N GLU A 395 11.32 12.98 10.66
CA GLU A 395 11.04 12.79 9.25
C GLU A 395 10.61 14.11 8.63
N PHE A 396 11.34 14.58 7.63
CA PHE A 396 10.87 15.61 6.71
C PHE A 396 10.44 14.93 5.41
N ARG A 397 9.22 15.23 4.95
CA ARG A 397 8.66 14.67 3.73
C ARG A 397 7.92 15.74 2.94
N GLY A 398 8.13 15.75 1.62
CA GLY A 398 7.40 16.63 0.73
C GLY A 398 7.23 16.04 -0.65
N GLY A 399 6.24 16.55 -1.38
CA GLY A 399 5.96 16.06 -2.71
C GLY A 399 4.86 16.83 -3.42
N VAL A 400 4.67 16.47 -4.67
CA VAL A 400 3.62 16.97 -5.55
C VAL A 400 2.88 15.79 -6.14
N GLN A 401 1.57 15.84 -6.11
CA GLN A 401 0.70 14.82 -6.68
C GLN A 401 -0.42 15.47 -7.50
N GLY A 402 -0.92 14.74 -8.47
CA GLY A 402 -2.00 15.30 -9.26
C GLY A 402 -2.57 14.35 -10.30
N LYS A 403 -3.58 14.88 -11.01
CA LYS A 403 -4.21 14.19 -12.14
C LYS A 403 -4.20 15.10 -13.37
N VAL A 404 -3.76 14.55 -14.50
CA VAL A 404 -3.78 15.23 -15.78
C VAL A 404 -4.80 14.55 -16.69
N ALA A 405 -5.68 15.36 -17.33
CA ALA A 405 -6.71 14.88 -18.25
C ALA A 405 -7.60 13.74 -17.67
N ARG A 406 -7.82 13.70 -16.37
CA ARG A 406 -8.60 12.68 -15.62
C ARG A 406 -8.13 11.22 -15.77
N LYS A 407 -7.16 10.95 -16.62
CA LYS A 407 -6.66 9.59 -16.93
C LYS A 407 -5.28 9.32 -16.38
N PHE A 408 -4.46 10.33 -16.24
CA PHE A 408 -3.09 10.22 -15.78
C PHE A 408 -2.98 10.77 -14.37
N SER A 409 -2.39 10.00 -13.46
CA SER A 409 -2.03 10.45 -12.13
C SER A 409 -0.52 10.41 -11.96
N PHE A 410 0.02 11.32 -11.18
CA PHE A 410 1.42 11.32 -10.80
C PHE A 410 1.57 11.67 -9.33
N HIS A 411 2.63 11.16 -8.71
CA HIS A 411 3.04 11.50 -7.37
C HIS A 411 4.56 11.42 -7.29
N VAL A 412 5.22 12.52 -7.05
CA VAL A 412 6.67 12.60 -6.90
C VAL A 412 7.00 13.28 -5.59
N GLY A 413 8.05 12.82 -4.93
CA GLY A 413 8.43 13.41 -3.67
C GLY A 413 9.74 12.88 -3.12
N ALA A 414 10.10 13.43 -1.96
CA ALA A 414 11.28 13.05 -1.21
C ALA A 414 10.98 12.99 0.28
N SER A 415 11.72 12.15 1.00
CA SER A 415 11.75 12.18 2.46
C SER A 415 13.16 11.98 3.00
N VAL A 416 13.46 12.67 4.09
CA VAL A 416 14.68 12.48 4.88
C VAL A 416 14.26 12.05 6.27
N ILE A 417 14.76 10.92 6.72
CA ILE A 417 14.38 10.32 8.00
C ILE A 417 15.64 10.08 8.83
N ASN A 418 15.62 10.50 10.08
CA ASN A 418 16.65 10.19 11.05
C ASN A 418 16.15 9.11 12.01
N TYR A 419 16.76 7.94 11.92
CA TYR A 419 16.47 6.79 12.77
C TYR A 419 17.51 6.65 13.87
N LYS A 420 17.04 6.30 15.07
CA LYS A 420 17.86 5.72 16.13
C LYS A 420 17.42 4.28 16.36
N HIS A 421 18.39 3.39 16.51
CA HIS A 421 18.16 1.94 16.68
C HIS A 421 17.33 1.34 15.52
N LEU A 422 17.67 1.67 14.27
CA LEU A 422 17.13 0.98 13.11
C LEU A 422 17.75 -0.41 13.03
N TYR A 423 16.93 -1.43 12.86
CA TYR A 423 17.39 -2.82 12.77
C TYR A 423 17.80 -3.19 11.34
N PHE A 424 18.79 -4.11 11.26
CA PHE A 424 19.27 -4.73 10.04
C PHE A 424 19.48 -6.21 10.27
N PHE A 425 19.41 -7.02 9.20
CA PHE A 425 19.64 -8.44 9.26
C PHE A 425 21.06 -8.77 8.81
N VAL A 426 21.75 -9.61 9.58
CA VAL A 426 23.06 -10.16 9.24
C VAL A 426 23.02 -11.67 9.42
N ASN A 427 23.75 -12.41 8.59
CA ASN A 427 23.84 -13.86 8.79
C ASN A 427 24.60 -14.19 10.06
N ASP A 428 24.12 -15.18 10.81
CA ASP A 428 24.80 -15.70 12.01
C ASP A 428 26.18 -16.26 11.59
N PRO A 429 27.26 -15.88 12.27
CA PRO A 429 28.61 -16.39 11.97
C PRO A 429 28.78 -17.90 12.14
N LEU A 430 27.96 -18.53 12.99
CA LEU A 430 28.02 -19.95 13.29
C LEU A 430 27.08 -20.78 12.40
N ASP A 431 25.94 -20.21 12.02
CA ASP A 431 24.94 -20.84 11.15
C ASP A 431 24.45 -19.82 10.12
N ARG A 432 25.11 -19.76 8.97
CA ARG A 432 24.80 -18.81 7.90
C ARG A 432 23.36 -18.91 7.38
N SER A 433 22.65 -20.00 7.70
CA SER A 433 21.24 -20.15 7.33
C SER A 433 20.28 -19.34 8.21
N ARG A 434 20.77 -18.73 9.28
CA ARG A 434 19.97 -17.93 10.22
C ARG A 434 20.40 -16.48 10.18
N PHE A 435 19.48 -15.59 10.54
CA PHE A 435 19.74 -14.15 10.58
C PHE A 435 19.64 -13.62 11.99
N ASP A 436 20.68 -12.94 12.41
CA ASP A 436 20.69 -12.10 13.60
C ASP A 436 20.19 -10.69 13.27
N VAL A 437 19.79 -9.96 14.31
CA VAL A 437 19.31 -8.60 14.23
C VAL A 437 20.34 -7.67 14.88
N VAL A 438 20.85 -6.73 14.08
CA VAL A 438 21.79 -5.71 14.53
C VAL A 438 21.14 -4.32 14.41
N TYR A 439 21.57 -3.38 15.23
CA TYR A 439 20.96 -2.05 15.33
C TYR A 439 21.99 -0.96 15.10
N ASP A 440 21.58 0.08 14.37
CA ASP A 440 22.39 1.28 14.20
C ASP A 440 21.52 2.54 14.08
N ASN A 441 22.12 3.68 14.25
CA ASN A 441 21.51 4.95 13.88
C ASN A 441 21.74 5.18 12.38
N ALA A 442 20.75 5.72 11.70
CA ALA A 442 20.83 5.93 10.28
C ALA A 442 20.04 7.15 9.81
N VAL A 443 20.60 7.90 8.88
CA VAL A 443 19.83 8.87 8.09
C VAL A 443 19.49 8.24 6.75
N ARG A 444 18.20 8.21 6.41
CA ARG A 444 17.72 7.70 5.13
C ARG A 444 17.12 8.81 4.29
N LEU A 445 17.68 9.03 3.12
CA LEU A 445 17.05 9.80 2.04
C LEU A 445 16.26 8.82 1.16
N ASN A 446 14.98 9.11 0.93
CA ASN A 446 14.15 8.41 -0.05
C ASN A 446 13.67 9.40 -1.10
N LEU A 447 13.91 9.11 -2.39
CA LEU A 447 13.31 9.78 -3.52
C LEU A 447 12.33 8.81 -4.16
N PHE A 448 11.11 9.26 -4.44
CA PHE A 448 10.10 8.41 -5.04
C PHE A 448 9.31 9.10 -6.13
N GLY A 449 8.85 8.30 -7.09
CA GLY A 449 7.96 8.74 -8.14
C GLY A 449 6.97 7.65 -8.51
N GLU A 450 5.72 8.03 -8.72
CA GLU A 450 4.64 7.14 -9.15
C GLU A 450 3.87 7.78 -10.30
N LEU A 451 3.58 6.99 -11.33
CA LEU A 451 2.77 7.36 -12.48
C LEU A 451 1.63 6.35 -12.61
N GLY A 452 0.43 6.82 -12.81
CA GLY A 452 -0.76 6.00 -12.99
C GLY A 452 -1.53 6.37 -14.26
N VAL A 453 -2.09 5.35 -14.92
CA VAL A 453 -2.97 5.52 -16.07
C VAL A 453 -4.21 4.68 -15.86
N VAL A 454 -5.39 5.32 -15.88
CA VAL A 454 -6.68 4.65 -15.78
C VAL A 454 -7.55 5.04 -16.95
N HIS A 455 -8.05 4.06 -17.69
CA HIS A 455 -8.98 4.27 -18.79
C HIS A 455 -10.22 3.38 -18.66
N GLY A 456 -11.25 3.94 -18.03
CA GLY A 456 -12.47 3.22 -17.70
C GLY A 456 -12.19 1.97 -16.84
N ASP A 457 -12.87 0.88 -17.17
CA ASP A 457 -12.65 -0.46 -16.59
C ASP A 457 -11.68 -1.32 -17.41
N LYS A 458 -11.13 -0.77 -18.50
CA LYS A 458 -10.32 -1.52 -19.47
C LYS A 458 -8.83 -1.52 -19.13
N VAL A 459 -8.30 -0.38 -18.71
CA VAL A 459 -6.85 -0.22 -18.51
C VAL A 459 -6.59 0.39 -17.15
N ASN A 460 -5.73 -0.26 -16.38
CA ASN A 460 -5.15 0.29 -15.16
C ASN A 460 -3.66 -0.03 -15.17
N ILE A 461 -2.82 1.00 -15.18
CA ILE A 461 -1.35 0.88 -15.18
C ILE A 461 -0.80 1.77 -14.07
N SER A 462 0.15 1.26 -13.30
CA SER A 462 0.92 2.01 -12.31
C SER A 462 2.40 1.66 -12.43
N LEU A 463 3.23 2.67 -12.42
CA LEU A 463 4.69 2.58 -12.35
C LEU A 463 5.16 3.35 -11.12
N ARG A 464 5.90 2.69 -10.23
CA ARG A 464 6.49 3.32 -9.04
C ARG A 464 7.97 3.01 -8.96
N GLY A 465 8.77 4.04 -8.68
CA GLY A 465 10.19 3.94 -8.38
C GLY A 465 10.52 4.58 -7.04
N ASP A 466 11.35 3.92 -6.25
CA ASP A 466 11.90 4.41 -4.99
C ASP A 466 13.43 4.25 -5.01
N SER A 467 14.16 5.27 -4.61
CA SER A 467 15.60 5.25 -4.43
C SER A 467 15.93 5.57 -2.98
N TYR A 468 16.76 4.75 -2.34
CA TYR A 468 17.14 4.86 -0.94
C TYR A 468 18.63 5.10 -0.81
N ASN A 469 19.00 6.11 -0.05
CA ASN A 469 20.38 6.35 0.36
C ASN A 469 20.44 6.35 1.89
N TYR A 470 21.33 5.55 2.46
CA TYR A 470 21.53 5.43 3.89
C TYR A 470 22.91 5.97 4.29
N SER A 471 22.95 6.82 5.29
CA SER A 471 24.16 7.18 6.01
C SER A 471 24.10 6.53 7.39
N MET A 472 25.01 5.60 7.64
CA MET A 472 25.09 4.79 8.85
C MET A 472 26.02 5.46 9.87
N ASP A 473 25.80 5.19 11.15
CA ASP A 473 26.63 5.72 12.25
C ASP A 473 27.82 4.81 12.58
N LYS A 474 27.58 3.51 12.74
CA LYS A 474 28.56 2.49 13.13
C LYS A 474 28.74 1.38 12.11
N LEU A 475 27.65 0.92 11.48
CA LEU A 475 27.70 -0.12 10.48
C LEU A 475 28.24 0.43 9.16
N ASP A 476 29.05 -0.34 8.45
CA ASP A 476 29.59 0.05 7.14
C ASP A 476 28.51 0.18 6.09
N HIS A 477 27.46 -0.62 6.18
CA HIS A 477 26.39 -0.68 5.18
C HIS A 477 25.02 -0.99 5.80
N PRO A 478 23.92 -0.57 5.14
CA PRO A 478 22.55 -0.95 5.51
C PRO A 478 22.28 -2.40 5.07
N TRP A 479 22.76 -3.35 5.84
CA TRP A 479 22.76 -4.76 5.51
C TRP A 479 21.39 -5.27 5.04
N GLN A 480 21.39 -6.03 3.94
CA GLN A 480 20.23 -6.66 3.28
C GLN A 480 19.17 -5.68 2.75
N ARG A 481 19.36 -4.35 2.88
CA ARG A 481 18.40 -3.36 2.38
C ARG A 481 18.74 -2.91 0.96
N PRO A 482 17.76 -2.90 0.04
CA PRO A 482 17.98 -2.43 -1.32
C PRO A 482 18.18 -0.91 -1.37
N SER A 483 18.99 -0.45 -2.33
CA SER A 483 19.15 0.98 -2.63
C SER A 483 18.13 1.51 -3.62
N TYR A 484 17.41 0.64 -4.35
CA TYR A 484 16.30 1.02 -5.21
C TYR A 484 15.25 -0.09 -5.29
N LYS A 485 14.01 0.32 -5.57
CA LYS A 485 12.88 -0.55 -5.94
C LYS A 485 12.11 0.09 -7.10
N VAL A 486 11.73 -0.72 -8.09
CA VAL A 486 10.87 -0.31 -9.20
C VAL A 486 9.77 -1.34 -9.36
N GLY A 487 8.53 -0.89 -9.41
CA GLY A 487 7.35 -1.73 -9.61
C GLY A 487 6.51 -1.21 -10.77
N PHE A 488 6.22 -2.06 -11.73
CA PHE A 488 5.25 -1.83 -12.79
C PHE A 488 4.10 -2.80 -12.60
N TYR A 489 2.89 -2.29 -12.57
CA TYR A 489 1.67 -3.07 -12.38
C TYR A 489 0.67 -2.68 -13.46
N SER A 490 0.09 -3.66 -14.14
CA SER A 490 -0.90 -3.39 -15.15
C SER A 490 -2.02 -4.41 -15.16
N SER A 491 -3.22 -3.97 -15.44
CA SER A 491 -4.33 -4.83 -15.78
C SER A 491 -5.03 -4.29 -17.03
N TYR A 492 -5.26 -5.17 -17.98
CA TYR A 492 -5.87 -4.85 -19.27
C TYR A 492 -6.99 -5.82 -19.61
N LYS A 493 -8.21 -5.29 -19.68
CA LYS A 493 -9.39 -6.02 -20.14
C LYS A 493 -9.43 -5.96 -21.67
N ILE A 494 -8.84 -6.97 -22.31
CA ILE A 494 -8.69 -7.03 -23.78
C ILE A 494 -10.07 -7.04 -24.44
N VAL A 495 -10.95 -7.91 -23.96
CA VAL A 495 -12.36 -7.99 -24.28
C VAL A 495 -13.11 -8.28 -22.98
N ASP A 496 -14.46 -8.23 -22.99
CA ASP A 496 -15.26 -8.43 -21.78
C ASP A 496 -15.01 -9.77 -21.06
N LYS A 497 -14.45 -10.74 -21.77
CA LYS A 497 -14.17 -12.07 -21.24
C LYS A 497 -12.71 -12.32 -20.90
N VAL A 498 -11.77 -11.43 -21.24
CA VAL A 498 -10.33 -11.67 -21.06
C VAL A 498 -9.71 -10.53 -20.29
N LEU A 499 -9.17 -10.85 -19.12
CA LEU A 499 -8.37 -9.94 -18.31
C LEU A 499 -6.91 -10.42 -18.29
N LEU A 500 -6.02 -9.56 -18.78
CA LEU A 500 -4.57 -9.72 -18.67
C LEU A 500 -4.05 -8.87 -17.53
N THR A 501 -3.27 -9.45 -16.64
CA THR A 501 -2.50 -8.73 -15.61
C THR A 501 -1.02 -8.99 -15.86
N VAL A 502 -0.20 -7.93 -15.88
CA VAL A 502 1.25 -8.02 -16.01
C VAL A 502 1.88 -7.15 -14.94
N ASN A 503 2.76 -7.76 -14.16
CA ASN A 503 3.53 -7.06 -13.12
C ASN A 503 5.02 -7.28 -13.36
N MET A 504 5.82 -6.25 -13.10
CA MET A 504 7.27 -6.34 -13.08
C MET A 504 7.79 -5.67 -11.83
N ILE A 505 8.67 -6.36 -11.12
CA ILE A 505 9.33 -5.83 -9.92
C ILE A 505 10.84 -5.96 -10.12
N SER A 506 11.56 -4.87 -9.85
CA SER A 506 13.01 -4.85 -9.80
C SER A 506 13.50 -4.18 -8.53
N GLN A 507 14.49 -4.75 -7.87
CA GLN A 507 15.19 -4.13 -6.74
C GLN A 507 16.64 -4.56 -6.72
N GLY A 508 17.52 -3.71 -6.18
CA GLY A 508 18.93 -4.03 -6.13
C GLY A 508 19.74 -3.10 -5.23
N GLY A 509 21.06 -3.29 -5.27
CA GLY A 509 22.01 -2.52 -4.46
C GLY A 509 22.08 -2.95 -3.00
N ALA A 510 21.40 -4.02 -2.59
CA ALA A 510 21.54 -4.59 -1.25
C ALA A 510 22.94 -5.18 -1.06
N LYS A 511 23.51 -4.97 0.12
CA LYS A 511 24.81 -5.51 0.51
C LYS A 511 24.65 -6.47 1.69
N ALA A 512 25.49 -7.47 1.73
CA ALA A 512 25.57 -8.44 2.81
C ALA A 512 27.02 -8.67 3.19
N TYR A 513 27.25 -9.13 4.42
CA TYR A 513 28.57 -9.54 4.86
C TYR A 513 28.67 -11.06 4.79
N ASP A 514 29.67 -11.55 4.09
CA ASP A 514 29.98 -12.97 3.99
C ASP A 514 31.01 -13.32 5.05
N ASN A 515 30.57 -13.96 6.14
CA ASN A 515 31.44 -14.34 7.26
C ASN A 515 32.49 -15.40 6.87
N GLU A 516 32.20 -16.28 5.88
CA GLU A 516 33.15 -17.32 5.43
C GLU A 516 34.26 -16.73 4.57
N ALA A 517 33.90 -15.78 3.70
CA ALA A 517 34.81 -15.13 2.80
C ALA A 517 35.43 -13.84 3.36
N ASP A 518 35.02 -13.41 4.56
CA ASP A 518 35.42 -12.17 5.26
C ASP A 518 35.36 -10.94 4.35
N LYS A 519 34.22 -10.77 3.63
CA LYS A 519 34.06 -9.67 2.68
C LYS A 519 32.62 -9.19 2.53
N VAL A 520 32.50 -7.95 2.10
CA VAL A 520 31.22 -7.37 1.67
C VAL A 520 30.84 -7.87 0.28
N VAL A 521 29.63 -8.38 0.14
CA VAL A 521 29.08 -8.88 -1.12
C VAL A 521 27.88 -8.00 -1.52
N THR A 522 27.85 -7.55 -2.77
CA THR A 522 26.66 -6.91 -3.34
C THR A 522 25.76 -8.00 -3.90
N LEU A 523 24.53 -8.08 -3.38
CA LEU A 523 23.55 -9.06 -3.85
C LEU A 523 23.12 -8.76 -5.29
N LYS A 524 22.98 -9.82 -6.09
CA LYS A 524 22.46 -9.70 -7.46
C LYS A 524 21.09 -9.05 -7.43
N SER A 525 20.87 -8.06 -8.30
CA SER A 525 19.59 -7.39 -8.41
C SER A 525 18.47 -8.36 -8.77
N ALA A 526 17.37 -8.26 -8.05
CA ALA A 526 16.13 -8.98 -8.33
C ALA A 526 15.42 -8.34 -9.53
N MET A 527 14.89 -9.18 -10.41
CA MET A 527 13.97 -8.76 -11.47
C MET A 527 13.00 -9.92 -11.73
N SER A 528 11.71 -9.70 -11.47
CA SER A 528 10.63 -10.64 -11.75
C SER A 528 9.64 -10.02 -12.73
N LEU A 529 9.23 -10.80 -13.71
CA LEU A 529 8.11 -10.48 -14.59
C LEU A 529 7.04 -11.54 -14.39
N ASP A 530 5.84 -11.10 -14.01
CA ASP A 530 4.69 -11.96 -13.72
C ASP A 530 3.55 -11.62 -14.67
N ALA A 531 2.85 -12.63 -15.18
CA ALA A 531 1.68 -12.44 -16.02
C ALA A 531 0.58 -13.42 -15.66
N LYS A 532 -0.66 -12.93 -15.68
CA LYS A 532 -1.86 -13.73 -15.45
C LYS A 532 -2.90 -13.42 -16.50
N VAL A 533 -3.38 -14.46 -17.16
CA VAL A 533 -4.51 -14.39 -18.07
C VAL A 533 -5.71 -15.04 -17.40
N ARG A 534 -6.81 -14.32 -17.29
CA ARG A 534 -8.09 -14.83 -16.78
C ARG A 534 -9.12 -14.77 -17.88
N TYR A 535 -9.79 -15.89 -18.12
CA TYR A 535 -10.90 -16.02 -19.05
C TYR A 535 -12.21 -16.22 -18.30
N PHE A 536 -13.17 -15.32 -18.49
CA PHE A 536 -14.50 -15.39 -17.89
C PHE A 536 -15.41 -16.25 -18.80
N ILE A 537 -15.62 -17.50 -18.41
CA ILE A 537 -16.55 -18.43 -19.09
C ILE A 537 -17.96 -17.86 -18.99
N SER A 538 -18.33 -17.39 -17.81
CA SER A 538 -19.58 -16.71 -17.50
C SER A 538 -19.34 -15.61 -16.45
N LYS A 539 -20.35 -14.83 -16.08
CA LYS A 539 -20.23 -13.83 -15.01
C LYS A 539 -19.70 -14.41 -13.70
N PRO A 540 -20.18 -15.59 -13.22
CA PRO A 540 -19.69 -16.18 -11.97
C PRO A 540 -18.45 -17.07 -12.12
N LEU A 541 -18.16 -17.61 -13.30
CA LEU A 541 -17.13 -18.64 -13.50
C LEU A 541 -16.00 -18.15 -14.39
N SER A 542 -14.76 -18.27 -13.92
CA SER A 542 -13.56 -17.96 -14.69
C SER A 542 -12.46 -19.01 -14.49
N VAL A 543 -11.60 -19.15 -15.48
CA VAL A 543 -10.37 -19.93 -15.43
C VAL A 543 -9.18 -18.98 -15.59
N TYR A 544 -8.03 -19.35 -15.06
CA TYR A 544 -6.83 -18.55 -15.21
C TYR A 544 -5.58 -19.43 -15.38
N VAL A 545 -4.60 -18.83 -16.05
CA VAL A 545 -3.22 -19.31 -16.09
C VAL A 545 -2.34 -18.13 -15.61
N GLU A 546 -1.38 -18.43 -14.76
CA GLU A 546 -0.48 -17.46 -14.14
C GLU A 546 0.95 -17.97 -14.24
N GLY A 547 1.84 -17.10 -14.70
CA GLY A 547 3.26 -17.32 -14.68
C GLY A 547 3.94 -16.27 -13.83
N ASN A 548 4.69 -16.69 -12.81
CA ASN A 548 5.51 -15.81 -11.98
C ASN A 548 6.98 -16.04 -12.29
N ASN A 549 7.76 -14.97 -12.22
CA ASN A 549 9.17 -14.97 -12.62
C ASN A 549 9.39 -15.57 -14.01
N LEU A 550 8.65 -15.09 -15.01
CA LEU A 550 8.71 -15.55 -16.41
C LEU A 550 10.12 -15.42 -17.01
N LEU A 551 10.94 -14.53 -16.47
CA LEU A 551 12.34 -14.37 -16.86
C LEU A 551 13.23 -15.48 -16.31
N ASN A 552 12.72 -16.36 -15.46
CA ASN A 552 13.46 -17.41 -14.74
C ASN A 552 14.72 -16.86 -14.07
N ASN A 553 14.65 -15.64 -13.57
CA ASN A 553 15.79 -14.96 -12.96
C ASN A 553 16.02 -15.50 -11.54
N LYS A 554 17.18 -16.07 -11.31
CA LYS A 554 17.61 -16.56 -9.99
C LYS A 554 18.35 -15.44 -9.28
N TYR A 555 17.74 -14.84 -8.31
CA TYR A 555 18.29 -13.77 -7.48
C TYR A 555 18.14 -14.09 -6.00
N PRO A 556 19.05 -13.61 -5.14
CA PRO A 556 18.91 -13.77 -3.70
C PRO A 556 17.81 -12.84 -3.17
N ILE A 557 16.89 -13.38 -2.37
CA ILE A 557 15.95 -12.60 -1.55
C ILE A 557 16.70 -11.98 -0.38
N TYR A 558 17.53 -12.80 0.25
CA TYR A 558 18.56 -12.49 1.23
C TYR A 558 19.82 -13.28 0.87
N GLN A 559 20.95 -12.93 1.43
CA GLN A 559 22.18 -13.70 1.24
C GLN A 559 21.94 -15.18 1.57
N PHE A 560 22.38 -16.09 0.69
CA PHE A 560 22.17 -17.54 0.72
C PHE A 560 20.72 -18.00 0.47
N TYR A 561 19.76 -17.10 0.30
CA TYR A 561 18.35 -17.41 0.08
C TYR A 561 17.91 -17.04 -1.33
N GLN A 562 17.97 -18.01 -2.23
CA GLN A 562 17.63 -17.84 -3.64
C GLN A 562 16.10 -17.85 -3.86
N ALA A 563 15.61 -16.94 -4.69
CA ALA A 563 14.24 -16.96 -5.17
C ALA A 563 13.97 -18.17 -6.08
N ARG A 564 12.71 -18.63 -6.11
CA ARG A 564 12.25 -19.63 -7.08
C ARG A 564 12.39 -19.10 -8.50
N GLY A 565 12.75 -19.99 -9.44
CA GLY A 565 12.75 -19.71 -10.86
C GLY A 565 11.33 -19.56 -11.44
N LEU A 566 11.14 -19.94 -12.69
CA LEU A 566 9.84 -19.87 -13.38
C LEU A 566 8.77 -20.68 -12.64
N GLN A 567 7.68 -20.03 -12.28
CA GLN A 567 6.52 -20.63 -11.64
C GLN A 567 5.32 -20.52 -12.59
N ILE A 568 4.69 -21.64 -12.89
CA ILE A 568 3.47 -21.69 -13.72
C ILE A 568 2.36 -22.35 -12.91
N SER A 569 1.21 -21.73 -12.85
CA SER A 569 0.01 -22.27 -12.20
C SER A 569 -1.24 -22.04 -13.04
N ALA A 570 -2.23 -22.89 -12.85
CA ALA A 570 -3.54 -22.75 -13.45
C ALA A 570 -4.63 -23.01 -12.41
N GLY A 571 -5.79 -22.42 -12.61
CA GLY A 571 -6.86 -22.56 -11.64
C GLY A 571 -8.21 -22.08 -12.15
N VAL A 572 -9.22 -22.28 -11.29
CA VAL A 572 -10.62 -21.92 -11.51
C VAL A 572 -11.07 -21.00 -10.40
N SER A 573 -11.92 -20.03 -10.72
CA SER A 573 -12.55 -19.16 -9.73
C SER A 573 -14.06 -19.12 -9.98
N TRP A 574 -14.84 -19.21 -8.91
CA TRP A 574 -16.29 -19.20 -8.94
C TRP A 574 -16.86 -18.24 -7.89
N SER A 575 -17.77 -17.36 -8.33
CA SER A 575 -18.51 -16.41 -7.48
C SER A 575 -19.99 -16.78 -7.47
N PHE A 576 -20.67 -16.82 -6.29
CA PHE A 576 -22.05 -17.31 -6.21
C PHE A 576 -22.87 -16.63 -5.10
#